data_543006158d7741c48fb64ba4ae4c8408
#
_entry.id   543006158d7741c48fb64ba4ae4c8408
#
_cell.length_a   1.000
_cell.length_b   1.000
_cell.length_c   1.000
_cell.angle_alpha   90.00
_cell.angle_beta   90.00
_cell.angle_gamma   90.00
#
_symmetry.space_group_name_H-M   'P 1'
#
loop_
_entity.id
_entity.type
_entity.pdbx_description
1 polymer ?
#
loop_
_entity_poly.entity_id
_entity_poly.type
_entity_poly.pdbx_seq_one_letter_code
_entity_poly.pdbx_strand_id
1 'polypeptide(L)'
;FHRWGGLGSHRYQIGFSGDANISYEALAFEPYFTATASNVGYGYWGHDLGGHMYSNDELVNNPNLVLRWIQFGVFTPIFRTHATADGRVERRIWKFPNFPTILEAVRLRYSLFPYIYTMARKAYDTGLSICRPLYYEYPEQDEAYAYDGEYFFGDDILVAPITTKSGTNGMTEKEVWFP
;
A
#
# COMPACT_ATOMS: atom_id res chain seq x y z
N PHE A 1 -14.20 6.90 5.41
CA PHE A 1 -13.66 5.61 4.98
C PHE A 1 -14.78 4.59 4.78
N HIS A 2 -14.70 3.81 3.71
CA HIS A 2 -15.54 2.64 3.52
C HIS A 2 -14.77 1.57 2.70
N ARG A 3 -15.11 0.29 2.93
CA ARG A 3 -14.44 -0.86 2.31
C ARG A 3 -15.24 -1.55 1.20
N TRP A 4 -16.38 -1.03 0.89
CA TRP A 4 -17.24 -1.57 -0.16
C TRP A 4 -17.06 -0.73 -1.42
N GLY A 5 -16.81 -1.38 -2.54
CA GLY A 5 -16.60 -0.74 -3.83
C GLY A 5 -17.61 -1.20 -4.87
N GLY A 6 -17.68 -0.48 -5.94
CA GLY A 6 -18.52 -0.74 -7.09
C GLY A 6 -18.74 0.51 -7.91
N LEU A 7 -19.58 0.43 -8.91
CA LEU A 7 -19.95 1.58 -9.72
C LEU A 7 -20.52 2.69 -8.83
N GLY A 8 -19.99 3.90 -8.96
CA GLY A 8 -20.37 5.05 -8.15
C GLY A 8 -19.50 5.30 -6.92
N SER A 9 -18.49 4.45 -6.64
CA SER A 9 -17.56 4.62 -5.51
C SER A 9 -16.77 5.92 -5.55
N HIS A 10 -16.56 6.51 -6.74
CA HIS A 10 -15.94 7.83 -6.91
C HIS A 10 -16.69 8.96 -6.19
N ARG A 11 -17.95 8.77 -5.81
CA ARG A 11 -18.74 9.74 -5.01
C ARG A 11 -18.32 9.75 -3.53
N TYR A 12 -17.60 8.75 -3.08
CA TYR A 12 -17.12 8.60 -1.72
C TYR A 12 -15.60 8.76 -1.74
N GLN A 13 -15.11 9.78 -1.06
CA GLN A 13 -13.76 10.27 -1.26
C GLN A 13 -12.66 9.30 -0.88
N ILE A 14 -12.87 8.43 0.12
CA ILE A 14 -11.82 7.58 0.66
C ILE A 14 -12.33 6.17 0.83
N GLY A 15 -11.69 5.22 0.13
CA GLY A 15 -11.84 3.80 0.36
C GLY A 15 -10.62 3.21 1.08
N PHE A 16 -10.75 2.00 1.59
CA PHE A 16 -9.64 1.24 2.15
C PHE A 16 -9.88 -0.26 2.03
N SER A 17 -8.82 -1.04 2.18
CA SER A 17 -8.85 -2.51 1.99
C SER A 17 -9.67 -3.27 3.04
N GLY A 18 -10.12 -2.61 4.09
CA GLY A 18 -10.86 -3.24 5.18
C GLY A 18 -9.97 -3.82 6.26
N ASP A 19 -10.51 -4.75 7.03
CA ASP A 19 -9.90 -5.32 8.22
C ASP A 19 -8.94 -6.47 7.84
N ALA A 20 -7.86 -6.15 7.11
CA ALA A 20 -6.88 -7.13 6.67
C ALA A 20 -6.21 -7.87 7.85
N ASN A 21 -5.92 -9.15 7.68
CA ASN A 21 -5.18 -9.92 8.67
C ASN A 21 -3.76 -9.38 8.86
N ILE A 22 -3.22 -9.52 10.06
CA ILE A 22 -1.82 -9.22 10.35
C ILE A 22 -0.97 -10.37 9.83
N SER A 23 -0.66 -10.36 8.53
CA SER A 23 0.10 -11.43 7.88
C SER A 23 0.84 -10.93 6.64
N TYR A 24 1.83 -11.72 6.18
CA TYR A 24 2.53 -11.45 4.92
C TYR A 24 1.64 -11.74 3.70
N GLU A 25 0.73 -12.70 3.81
CA GLU A 25 -0.22 -13.04 2.74
C GLU A 25 -1.19 -11.87 2.48
N ALA A 26 -1.70 -11.25 3.55
CA ALA A 26 -2.52 -10.06 3.41
C ALA A 26 -1.72 -8.92 2.77
N LEU A 27 -0.50 -8.66 3.27
CA LEU A 27 0.37 -7.64 2.68
C LEU A 27 0.67 -7.92 1.20
N ALA A 28 0.88 -9.18 0.81
CA ALA A 28 1.18 -9.55 -0.57
C ALA A 28 0.01 -9.28 -1.53
N PHE A 29 -1.22 -9.34 -1.05
CA PHE A 29 -2.42 -9.04 -1.84
C PHE A 29 -2.66 -7.53 -2.02
N GLU A 30 -2.22 -6.71 -1.10
CA GLU A 30 -2.58 -5.28 -1.07
C GLU A 30 -2.07 -4.45 -2.26
N PRO A 31 -0.87 -4.67 -2.85
CA PRO A 31 -0.47 -3.95 -4.06
C PRO A 31 -1.44 -4.16 -5.23
N TYR A 32 -1.83 -5.40 -5.48
CA TYR A 32 -2.83 -5.75 -6.49
C TYR A 32 -4.18 -5.07 -6.20
N PHE A 33 -4.65 -5.16 -4.96
CA PHE A 33 -5.92 -4.56 -4.56
C PHE A 33 -5.89 -3.02 -4.65
N THR A 34 -4.76 -2.42 -4.29
CA THR A 34 -4.54 -0.97 -4.42
C THR A 34 -4.62 -0.51 -5.87
N ALA A 35 -3.93 -1.20 -6.76
CA ALA A 35 -3.94 -0.87 -8.18
C ALA A 35 -5.33 -1.03 -8.78
N THR A 36 -5.99 -2.17 -8.53
CA THR A 36 -7.29 -2.49 -9.13
C THR A 36 -8.47 -1.71 -8.54
N ALA A 37 -8.33 -1.10 -7.36
CA ALA A 37 -9.31 -0.17 -6.81
C ALA A 37 -9.57 1.02 -7.77
N SER A 38 -8.59 1.38 -8.59
CA SER A 38 -8.74 2.40 -9.64
C SER A 38 -9.83 2.06 -10.67
N ASN A 39 -10.04 0.77 -10.97
CA ASN A 39 -11.03 0.31 -11.95
C ASN A 39 -12.48 0.68 -11.58
N VAL A 40 -12.72 0.99 -10.32
CA VAL A 40 -14.03 1.44 -9.82
C VAL A 40 -14.01 2.89 -9.32
N GLY A 41 -12.97 3.66 -9.72
CA GLY A 41 -12.89 5.09 -9.50
C GLY A 41 -12.43 5.52 -8.10
N TYR A 42 -11.69 4.66 -7.36
CA TYR A 42 -11.07 5.06 -6.11
C TYR A 42 -9.80 5.87 -6.35
N GLY A 43 -9.94 7.21 -6.32
CA GLY A 43 -8.81 8.13 -6.40
C GLY A 43 -7.99 8.22 -5.12
N TYR A 44 -8.64 8.02 -3.96
CA TYR A 44 -8.03 7.99 -2.63
C TYR A 44 -8.26 6.63 -2.00
N TRP A 45 -7.16 5.90 -1.79
CA TRP A 45 -7.16 4.54 -1.29
C TRP A 45 -6.10 4.36 -0.21
N GLY A 46 -6.38 3.55 0.78
CA GLY A 46 -5.45 3.29 1.86
C GLY A 46 -5.68 1.94 2.53
N HIS A 47 -4.93 1.75 3.60
CA HIS A 47 -4.90 0.50 4.34
C HIS A 47 -4.81 0.76 5.84
N ASP A 48 -5.11 -0.26 6.62
CA ASP A 48 -4.71 -0.34 8.02
C ASP A 48 -3.26 -0.84 8.06
N LEU A 49 -2.29 0.12 7.93
CA LEU A 49 -0.88 -0.25 7.83
C LEU A 49 -0.41 -1.00 9.09
N GLY A 50 0.14 -2.18 8.85
CA GLY A 50 0.49 -3.16 9.88
C GLY A 50 -0.49 -4.33 9.98
N GLY A 51 -1.62 -4.25 9.29
CA GLY A 51 -2.74 -5.18 9.38
C GLY A 51 -3.66 -4.89 10.57
N HIS A 52 -4.94 -5.21 10.45
CA HIS A 52 -5.99 -4.87 11.40
C HIS A 52 -6.29 -6.03 12.35
N MET A 53 -6.63 -7.20 11.79
CA MET A 53 -7.10 -8.33 12.55
C MET A 53 -5.96 -9.15 13.11
N TYR A 54 -6.03 -9.41 14.42
CA TYR A 54 -5.12 -10.33 15.06
C TYR A 54 -5.16 -11.71 14.37
N SER A 55 -3.99 -12.24 14.04
CA SER A 55 -3.84 -13.54 13.39
C SER A 55 -3.12 -14.55 14.29
N ASN A 56 -1.94 -14.18 14.82
CA ASN A 56 -1.16 -15.01 15.73
C ASN A 56 -0.15 -14.18 16.54
N ASP A 57 0.41 -14.76 17.59
CA ASP A 57 1.35 -14.09 18.50
C ASP A 57 2.71 -13.76 17.82
N GLU A 58 3.15 -14.54 16.86
CA GLU A 58 4.43 -14.30 16.16
C GLU A 58 4.38 -13.05 15.30
N LEU A 59 3.26 -12.80 14.63
CA LEU A 59 3.13 -11.74 13.64
C LEU A 59 2.52 -10.45 14.19
N VAL A 60 1.77 -10.51 15.28
CA VAL A 60 0.95 -9.39 15.77
C VAL A 60 1.72 -8.07 15.92
N ASN A 61 2.96 -8.13 16.36
CA ASN A 61 3.87 -6.99 16.49
C ASN A 61 5.24 -7.28 15.85
N ASN A 62 5.26 -8.09 14.79
CA ASN A 62 6.50 -8.41 14.11
C ASN A 62 7.11 -7.15 13.47
N PRO A 63 8.32 -6.70 13.90
CA PRO A 63 8.89 -5.45 13.42
C PRO A 63 9.16 -5.41 11.92
N ASN A 64 9.51 -6.57 11.32
CA ASN A 64 9.78 -6.66 9.90
C ASN A 64 8.48 -6.53 9.10
N LEU A 65 7.42 -7.23 9.49
CA LEU A 65 6.11 -7.13 8.85
C LEU A 65 5.58 -5.69 8.92
N VAL A 66 5.64 -5.06 10.10
CA VAL A 66 5.19 -3.67 10.26
C VAL A 66 6.01 -2.72 9.39
N LEU A 67 7.34 -2.89 9.33
CA LEU A 67 8.20 -2.10 8.43
C LEU A 67 7.79 -2.25 6.96
N ARG A 68 7.53 -3.49 6.49
CA ARG A 68 7.09 -3.72 5.11
C ARG A 68 5.76 -3.03 4.79
N TRP A 69 4.80 -3.11 5.71
CA TRP A 69 3.55 -2.37 5.59
C TRP A 69 3.77 -0.85 5.49
N ILE A 70 4.65 -0.29 6.32
CA ILE A 70 4.96 1.15 6.29
C ILE A 70 5.65 1.53 4.98
N GLN A 71 6.63 0.74 4.52
CA GLN A 71 7.32 0.98 3.25
C GLN A 71 6.34 0.96 2.06
N PHE A 72 5.44 -0.01 2.01
CA PHE A 72 4.35 -0.04 1.03
C PHE A 72 3.45 1.19 1.15
N GLY A 73 3.03 1.52 2.36
CA GLY A 73 2.14 2.65 2.64
C GLY A 73 2.69 4.01 2.20
N VAL A 74 4.03 4.18 2.10
CA VAL A 74 4.64 5.40 1.56
C VAL A 74 4.07 5.75 0.19
N PHE A 75 3.81 4.75 -0.63
CA PHE A 75 3.32 4.87 -2.01
C PHE A 75 1.84 4.52 -2.15
N THR A 76 1.05 4.87 -1.15
CA THR A 76 -0.43 4.82 -1.20
C THR A 76 -1.00 6.22 -0.97
N PRO A 77 -2.17 6.56 -1.49
CA PRO A 77 -2.76 7.89 -1.30
C PRO A 77 -2.97 8.24 0.18
N ILE A 78 -3.43 7.30 0.99
CA ILE A 78 -3.66 7.47 2.43
C ILE A 78 -2.61 6.68 3.21
N PHE A 79 -1.84 7.38 4.02
CA PHE A 79 -0.79 6.82 4.87
C PHE A 79 -1.22 6.87 6.34
N ARG A 80 -1.63 5.72 6.89
CA ARG A 80 -2.13 5.66 8.25
C ARG A 80 -1.91 4.27 8.87
N THR A 81 -1.48 4.22 10.12
CA THR A 81 -1.50 2.99 10.91
C THR A 81 -2.85 2.82 11.59
N HIS A 82 -3.36 1.60 11.66
CA HIS A 82 -4.59 1.29 12.37
C HIS A 82 -4.67 -0.20 12.70
N ALA A 83 -5.47 -0.54 13.70
CA ALA A 83 -5.72 -1.93 14.09
C ALA A 83 -7.02 -2.05 14.87
N THR A 84 -7.40 -3.30 15.14
CA THR A 84 -8.45 -3.64 16.11
C THR A 84 -8.19 -3.05 17.51
N ALA A 85 -9.21 -2.95 18.33
CA ALA A 85 -9.11 -2.50 19.72
C ALA A 85 -8.44 -3.51 20.67
N ASP A 86 -7.91 -4.62 20.16
CA ASP A 86 -7.17 -5.62 20.94
C ASP A 86 -5.88 -5.00 21.49
N GLY A 87 -5.75 -4.94 22.81
CA GLY A 87 -4.59 -4.35 23.49
C GLY A 87 -3.25 -5.05 23.23
N ARG A 88 -3.25 -6.23 22.60
CA ARG A 88 -2.04 -6.92 22.14
C ARG A 88 -1.43 -6.31 20.88
N VAL A 89 -2.21 -5.55 20.12
CA VAL A 89 -1.78 -5.02 18.81
C VAL A 89 -1.19 -3.63 18.98
N GLU A 90 0.12 -3.49 18.75
CA GLU A 90 0.82 -2.20 18.75
C GLU A 90 0.86 -1.59 17.34
N ARG A 91 0.53 -0.31 17.21
CA ARG A 91 0.61 0.44 15.94
C ARG A 91 1.25 1.82 16.09
N ARG A 92 1.73 2.13 17.28
CA ARG A 92 2.56 3.32 17.53
C ARG A 92 3.96 3.03 17.03
N ILE A 93 4.29 3.51 15.85
CA ILE A 93 5.53 3.16 15.13
C ILE A 93 6.80 3.41 15.95
N TRP A 94 6.79 4.39 16.84
CA TRP A 94 7.92 4.71 17.74
C TRP A 94 8.14 3.68 18.87
N LYS A 95 7.27 2.69 19.00
CA LYS A 95 7.42 1.59 19.95
C LYS A 95 8.18 0.39 19.37
N PHE A 96 8.39 0.36 18.07
CA PHE A 96 9.08 -0.75 17.42
C PHE A 96 10.61 -0.59 17.48
N PRO A 97 11.37 -1.69 17.67
CA PRO A 97 12.83 -1.62 17.79
C PRO A 97 13.53 -1.10 16.52
N ASN A 98 12.91 -1.26 15.36
CA ASN A 98 13.38 -0.77 14.07
C ASN A 98 12.81 0.61 13.70
N PHE A 99 12.38 1.39 14.69
CA PHE A 99 11.84 2.73 14.48
C PHE A 99 12.74 3.66 13.64
N PRO A 100 14.07 3.66 13.76
CA PRO A 100 14.92 4.49 12.90
C PRO A 100 14.66 4.25 11.40
N THR A 101 14.56 2.99 10.97
CA THR A 101 14.25 2.64 9.57
C THR A 101 12.81 3.01 9.19
N ILE A 102 11.86 2.82 10.10
CA ILE A 102 10.48 3.26 9.91
C ILE A 102 10.43 4.78 9.71
N LEU A 103 11.20 5.53 10.49
CA LEU A 103 11.26 6.99 10.40
C LEU A 103 11.81 7.47 9.05
N GLU A 104 12.75 6.76 8.46
CA GLU A 104 13.24 7.05 7.10
C GLU A 104 12.10 6.91 6.06
N ALA A 105 11.31 5.86 6.14
CA ALA A 105 10.14 5.69 5.28
C ALA A 105 9.12 6.82 5.47
N VAL A 106 8.86 7.22 6.71
CA VAL A 106 7.97 8.36 7.02
C VAL A 106 8.52 9.67 6.43
N ARG A 107 9.82 9.92 6.57
CA ARG A 107 10.48 11.11 5.98
C ARG A 107 10.38 11.12 4.46
N LEU A 108 10.59 9.97 3.82
CA LEU A 108 10.37 9.83 2.37
C LEU A 108 8.93 10.17 2.00
N ARG A 109 7.94 9.69 2.73
CA ARG A 109 6.54 10.06 2.52
C ARG A 109 6.33 11.56 2.56
N TYR A 110 6.91 12.25 3.54
CA TYR A 110 6.78 13.70 3.66
C TYR A 110 7.51 14.46 2.53
N SER A 111 8.65 13.96 2.05
CA SER A 111 9.34 14.57 0.90
C SER A 111 8.52 14.44 -0.40
N LEU A 112 7.70 13.41 -0.53
CA LEU A 112 6.80 13.19 -1.66
C LEU A 112 5.51 14.02 -1.59
N PHE A 113 5.27 14.78 -0.52
CA PHE A 113 4.02 15.50 -0.34
C PHE A 113 3.64 16.42 -1.51
N PRO A 114 4.56 17.24 -2.07
CA PRO A 114 4.22 18.07 -3.23
C PRO A 114 3.81 17.25 -4.46
N TYR A 115 4.49 16.13 -4.69
CA TYR A 115 4.15 15.21 -5.77
C TYR A 115 2.76 14.60 -5.58
N ILE A 116 2.49 14.07 -4.38
CA ILE A 116 1.20 13.46 -4.03
C ILE A 116 0.06 14.49 -4.17
N TYR A 117 0.28 15.71 -3.74
CA TYR A 117 -0.71 16.79 -3.87
C TYR A 117 -1.01 17.09 -5.35
N THR A 118 0.02 17.14 -6.20
CA THR A 118 -0.13 17.34 -7.64
C THR A 118 -0.90 16.18 -8.29
N MET A 119 -0.56 14.94 -7.94
CA MET A 119 -1.26 13.76 -8.46
C MET A 119 -2.71 13.67 -7.95
N ALA A 120 -2.96 14.10 -6.74
CA ALA A 120 -4.32 14.22 -6.19
C ALA A 120 -5.15 15.26 -6.96
N ARG A 121 -4.55 16.39 -7.33
CA ARG A 121 -5.19 17.39 -8.19
C ARG A 121 -5.49 16.83 -9.56
N LYS A 122 -4.52 16.11 -10.18
CA LYS A 122 -4.73 15.44 -11.45
C LYS A 122 -5.86 14.41 -11.38
N ALA A 123 -5.91 13.61 -10.30
CA ALA A 123 -7.00 12.66 -10.09
C ALA A 123 -8.37 13.34 -10.02
N TYR A 124 -8.46 14.51 -9.40
CA TYR A 124 -9.68 15.31 -9.38
C TYR A 124 -10.08 15.81 -10.77
N ASP A 125 -9.12 16.30 -11.55
CA ASP A 125 -9.38 16.91 -12.86
C ASP A 125 -9.69 15.86 -13.95
N THR A 126 -9.12 14.65 -13.87
CA THR A 126 -9.19 13.63 -14.92
C THR A 126 -9.99 12.39 -14.56
N GLY A 127 -10.22 12.14 -13.28
CA GLY A 127 -10.79 10.89 -12.77
C GLY A 127 -9.78 9.73 -12.69
N LEU A 128 -8.51 9.92 -13.09
CA LEU A 128 -7.48 8.90 -12.98
C LEU A 128 -6.98 8.80 -11.54
N SER A 129 -7.01 7.60 -10.98
CA SER A 129 -6.52 7.34 -9.63
C SER A 129 -5.02 7.56 -9.51
N ILE A 130 -4.55 7.92 -8.30
CA ILE A 130 -3.13 8.08 -8.01
C ILE A 130 -2.38 6.74 -8.15
N CYS A 131 -2.96 5.65 -7.65
CA CYS A 131 -2.44 4.29 -7.88
C CYS A 131 -3.14 3.68 -9.08
N ARG A 132 -2.38 3.17 -10.04
CA ARG A 132 -2.92 2.57 -11.27
C ARG A 132 -2.19 1.28 -11.61
N PRO A 133 -2.92 0.24 -12.08
CA PRO A 133 -2.26 -0.96 -12.57
C PRO A 133 -1.46 -0.66 -13.85
N LEU A 134 -0.45 -1.47 -14.13
CA LEU A 134 0.45 -1.26 -15.26
C LEU A 134 -0.26 -1.28 -16.62
N TYR A 135 -1.33 -2.04 -16.76
CA TYR A 135 -2.09 -2.14 -18.01
C TYR A 135 -2.87 -0.86 -18.38
N TYR A 136 -2.89 0.17 -17.54
CA TYR A 136 -3.42 1.48 -17.95
C TYR A 136 -2.53 2.17 -18.97
N GLU A 137 -1.22 1.98 -18.86
CA GLU A 137 -0.23 2.56 -19.75
C GLU A 137 0.25 1.55 -20.82
N TYR A 138 0.23 0.25 -20.48
CA TYR A 138 0.75 -0.84 -21.32
C TYR A 138 -0.28 -1.96 -21.53
N PRO A 139 -1.47 -1.65 -22.10
CA PRO A 139 -2.55 -2.64 -22.22
C PRO A 139 -2.24 -3.81 -23.15
N GLU A 140 -1.27 -3.65 -24.07
CA GLU A 140 -0.89 -4.66 -25.05
C GLU A 140 0.28 -5.56 -24.59
N GLN A 141 0.77 -5.37 -23.36
CA GLN A 141 1.88 -6.14 -22.82
C GLN A 141 1.35 -7.15 -21.81
N ASP A 142 1.63 -8.43 -22.02
CA ASP A 142 1.21 -9.49 -21.10
C ASP A 142 1.83 -9.32 -19.70
N GLU A 143 3.05 -8.79 -19.64
CA GLU A 143 3.75 -8.49 -18.42
C GLU A 143 2.98 -7.49 -17.53
N ALA A 144 2.28 -6.53 -18.12
CA ALA A 144 1.48 -5.56 -17.38
C ALA A 144 0.34 -6.19 -16.57
N TYR A 145 -0.04 -7.41 -16.91
CA TYR A 145 -1.03 -8.23 -16.20
C TYR A 145 -0.37 -9.29 -15.30
N ALA A 146 0.81 -9.78 -15.70
CA ALA A 146 1.52 -10.82 -14.95
C ALA A 146 2.20 -10.28 -13.68
N TYR A 147 2.72 -9.05 -13.75
CA TYR A 147 3.36 -8.37 -12.61
C TYR A 147 2.35 -7.56 -11.79
N ASP A 148 1.26 -8.17 -11.38
CA ASP A 148 0.14 -7.55 -10.68
C ASP A 148 0.46 -7.03 -9.26
N GLY A 149 1.61 -7.42 -8.71
CA GLY A 149 2.18 -6.88 -7.47
C GLY A 149 2.94 -5.56 -7.65
N GLU A 150 2.86 -4.94 -8.83
CA GLU A 150 3.44 -3.64 -9.17
C GLU A 150 2.37 -2.66 -9.63
N TYR A 151 2.64 -1.37 -9.47
CA TYR A 151 1.69 -0.35 -9.89
C TYR A 151 2.37 1.01 -10.09
N PHE A 152 1.74 1.88 -10.85
CA PHE A 152 2.12 3.29 -10.92
C PHE A 152 1.54 4.06 -9.74
N PHE A 153 2.39 4.85 -9.10
CA PHE A 153 2.02 5.85 -8.12
C PHE A 153 2.21 7.24 -8.72
N GLY A 154 1.13 7.83 -9.21
CA GLY A 154 1.18 8.99 -10.07
C GLY A 154 1.78 8.66 -11.44
N ASP A 155 2.39 9.64 -12.09
CA ASP A 155 2.85 9.51 -13.48
C ASP A 155 4.29 8.98 -13.59
N ASP A 156 5.12 9.20 -12.56
CA ASP A 156 6.58 9.08 -12.69
C ASP A 156 7.18 8.00 -11.76
N ILE A 157 6.38 7.34 -10.95
CA ILE A 157 6.89 6.38 -9.96
C ILE A 157 6.29 5.00 -10.20
N LEU A 158 7.14 4.03 -10.55
CA LEU A 158 6.82 2.60 -10.53
C LEU A 158 7.10 2.05 -9.14
N VAL A 159 6.14 1.35 -8.56
CA VAL A 159 6.22 0.80 -7.21
C VAL A 159 6.11 -0.72 -7.25
N ALA A 160 7.13 -1.39 -6.71
CA ALA A 160 7.20 -2.84 -6.57
C ALA A 160 7.51 -3.21 -5.10
N PRO A 161 6.52 -3.21 -4.20
CA PRO A 161 6.77 -3.39 -2.76
C PRO A 161 7.33 -4.77 -2.45
N ILE A 162 8.24 -4.84 -1.49
CA ILE A 162 8.65 -6.11 -0.88
C ILE A 162 7.58 -6.53 0.12
N THR A 163 6.89 -7.64 -0.17
CA THR A 163 5.75 -8.13 0.60
C THR A 163 6.00 -9.47 1.29
N THR A 164 7.21 -10.00 1.18
CA THR A 164 7.59 -11.29 1.75
C THR A 164 8.49 -11.14 2.97
N LYS A 165 8.53 -12.18 3.80
CA LYS A 165 9.45 -12.29 4.94
C LYS A 165 10.90 -12.31 4.43
N SER A 166 11.80 -11.66 5.16
CA SER A 166 13.22 -11.74 4.85
C SER A 166 13.76 -13.17 4.99
N GLY A 167 14.65 -13.55 4.10
CA GLY A 167 15.38 -14.82 4.19
C GLY A 167 16.30 -14.89 5.42
N THR A 168 16.93 -16.02 5.63
CA THR A 168 17.84 -16.27 6.78
C THR A 168 19.04 -15.35 6.80
N ASN A 169 19.43 -14.79 5.64
CA ASN A 169 20.49 -13.80 5.50
C ASN A 169 20.01 -12.35 5.72
N GLY A 170 18.74 -12.17 6.12
CA GLY A 170 18.13 -10.85 6.32
C GLY A 170 17.76 -10.11 5.02
N MET A 171 17.98 -10.71 3.86
CA MET A 171 17.69 -10.12 2.55
C MET A 171 16.38 -10.67 1.96
N THR A 172 15.82 -9.91 1.04
CA THR A 172 14.66 -10.29 0.24
C THR A 172 14.86 -9.78 -1.17
N GLU A 173 14.54 -10.60 -2.14
CA GLU A 173 14.61 -10.25 -3.56
C GLU A 173 13.20 -10.27 -4.14
N LYS A 174 12.96 -9.41 -5.11
CA LYS A 174 11.73 -9.36 -5.91
C LYS A 174 12.12 -9.09 -7.36
N GLU A 175 11.57 -9.90 -8.25
CA GLU A 175 11.62 -9.62 -9.68
C GLU A 175 10.69 -8.45 -10.01
N VAL A 176 11.14 -7.55 -10.86
CA VAL A 176 10.44 -6.31 -11.23
C VAL A 176 10.47 -6.18 -12.75
N TRP A 177 9.32 -5.92 -13.33
CA TRP A 177 9.21 -5.58 -14.75
C TRP A 177 9.33 -4.06 -14.94
N PHE A 178 10.21 -3.64 -15.83
CA PHE A 178 10.39 -2.24 -16.22
C PHE A 178 9.84 -2.08 -17.65
N PRO A 179 8.66 -1.49 -17.81
CA PRO A 179 8.05 -1.25 -19.12
C PRO A 179 8.79 -0.22 -19.95
#